data_2b830daccd1414b478d6b7a64e2f4752
#
_entry.id   2b830daccd1414b478d6b7a64e2f4752
#
_cell.length_a   1.000
_cell.length_b   1.000
_cell.length_c   1.000
_cell.angle_alpha   90.00
_cell.angle_beta   90.00
_cell.angle_gamma   90.00
#
_symmetry.space_group_name_H-M   'P 1'
#
loop_
_entity.id
_entity.type
_entity.pdbx_description
1 polymer ?
#
loop_
_entity_poly.entity_id
_entity_poly.type
_entity_poly.pdbx_seq_one_letter_code
_entity_poly.pdbx_strand_id
1 'polypeptide(L)'
;HAYATRVLERMLEKSRYAVGITELHDRAKRQDYLTFRRTNIPNYDERYEGLGRLFFRREFFEEFAARHDLRLVFPNLEMANYWNTPFIFTCFMYRK
;
A
#
# COMPACT_ATOMS: atom_id res chain seq x y z
N HIS A 1 -7.81 9.48 4.00
CA HIS A 1 -7.99 8.53 2.87
C HIS A 1 -9.45 8.18 2.56
N ALA A 2 -10.32 9.19 2.47
CA ALA A 2 -11.72 8.94 2.16
C ALA A 2 -11.92 8.21 0.83
N TYR A 3 -11.13 8.58 -0.19
CA TYR A 3 -11.18 7.91 -1.49
C TYR A 3 -10.76 6.43 -1.38
N ALA A 4 -9.65 6.17 -0.70
CA ALA A 4 -9.16 4.81 -0.52
C ALA A 4 -10.17 3.95 0.26
N THR A 5 -10.80 4.51 1.28
CA THR A 5 -11.84 3.83 2.04
C THR A 5 -13.00 3.43 1.15
N ARG A 6 -13.46 4.34 0.27
CA ARG A 6 -14.55 4.02 -0.66
C ARG A 6 -14.18 2.92 -1.65
N VAL A 7 -12.94 2.94 -2.15
CA VAL A 7 -12.47 1.89 -3.05
C VAL A 7 -12.47 0.53 -2.34
N LEU A 8 -11.96 0.48 -1.13
CA LEU A 8 -11.93 -0.75 -0.35
C LEU A 8 -13.33 -1.27 -0.04
N GLU A 9 -14.25 -0.38 0.30
CA GLU A 9 -15.64 -0.78 0.54
C GLU A 9 -16.31 -1.37 -0.70
N ARG A 10 -16.03 -0.80 -1.87
CA ARG A 10 -16.51 -1.36 -3.14
C ARG A 10 -15.90 -2.72 -3.43
N MET A 11 -14.62 -2.88 -3.21
CA MET A 11 -13.94 -4.17 -3.38
C MET A 11 -14.53 -5.22 -2.45
N LEU A 12 -14.79 -4.83 -1.21
CA LEU A 12 -15.38 -5.73 -0.21
C LEU A 12 -16.80 -6.15 -0.59
N GLU A 13 -17.62 -5.24 -1.10
CA GLU A 13 -18.99 -5.56 -1.57
C GLU A 13 -18.98 -6.61 -2.66
N LYS A 14 -17.98 -6.57 -3.55
CA LYS A 14 -17.88 -7.48 -4.69
C LYS A 14 -17.15 -8.78 -4.36
N SER A 15 -16.58 -8.87 -3.18
CA SER A 15 -15.77 -10.01 -2.76
C SER A 15 -16.58 -10.97 -1.89
N ARG A 16 -16.40 -12.27 -2.11
CA ARG A 16 -17.00 -13.31 -1.28
C ARG A 16 -16.15 -13.66 -0.08
N TYR A 17 -14.84 -13.71 -0.25
CA TYR A 17 -13.94 -14.30 0.74
C TYR A 17 -12.87 -13.34 1.24
N ALA A 18 -12.24 -12.63 0.32
CA ALA A 18 -11.08 -11.83 0.67
C ALA A 18 -10.86 -10.67 -0.29
N VAL A 19 -10.20 -9.64 0.22
CA VAL A 19 -9.65 -8.53 -0.57
C VAL A 19 -8.14 -8.53 -0.36
N GLY A 20 -7.40 -8.53 -1.47
CA GLY A 20 -5.95 -8.49 -1.43
C GLY A 20 -5.43 -7.28 -2.20
N ILE A 21 -4.48 -6.59 -1.63
CA ILE A 21 -3.83 -5.44 -2.26
C ILE A 21 -2.34 -5.60 -2.12
N THR A 22 -1.65 -5.58 -3.27
CA THR A 22 -0.20 -5.71 -3.32
C THR A 22 0.46 -4.37 -3.65
N GLU A 23 1.75 -4.29 -3.39
CA GLU A 23 2.57 -3.13 -3.74
C GLU A 23 2.05 -1.82 -3.16
N LEU A 24 1.50 -1.85 -1.95
CA LEU A 24 1.14 -0.65 -1.21
C LEU A 24 2.41 0.06 -0.76
N HIS A 25 2.54 1.35 -1.09
CA HIS A 25 3.69 2.12 -0.65
C HIS A 25 3.57 2.43 0.84
N ASP A 26 4.58 2.00 1.60
CA ASP A 26 4.63 2.12 3.04
C ASP A 26 4.98 3.55 3.45
N ARG A 27 4.09 4.22 4.16
CA ARG A 27 4.31 5.58 4.63
C ARG A 27 5.50 5.67 5.59
N ALA A 28 5.76 4.64 6.34
CA ALA A 28 6.92 4.59 7.24
C ALA A 28 8.25 4.59 6.47
N LYS A 29 8.23 4.22 5.19
CA LYS A 29 9.40 4.16 4.32
C LYS A 29 9.44 5.30 3.29
N ARG A 30 8.55 6.29 3.43
CA ARG A 30 8.42 7.36 2.43
C ARG A 30 9.73 8.10 2.17
N GLN A 31 10.44 8.49 3.22
CA GLN A 31 11.70 9.21 3.06
C GLN A 31 12.78 8.35 2.42
N ASP A 32 12.89 7.10 2.83
CA ASP A 32 13.85 6.16 2.23
C ASP A 32 13.54 5.94 0.75
N TYR A 33 12.25 5.79 0.42
CA TYR A 33 11.80 5.65 -0.96
C TYR A 33 12.22 6.87 -1.81
N LEU A 34 11.92 8.07 -1.33
CA LEU A 34 12.24 9.30 -2.07
C LEU A 34 13.76 9.48 -2.23
N THR A 35 14.53 9.19 -1.20
CA THR A 35 15.98 9.24 -1.27
C THR A 35 16.51 8.27 -2.31
N PHE A 36 16.00 7.03 -2.32
CA PHE A 36 16.40 6.03 -3.31
C PHE A 36 16.08 6.50 -4.74
N ARG A 37 14.88 7.01 -4.97
CA ARG A 37 14.47 7.47 -6.30
C ARG A 37 15.27 8.67 -6.77
N ARG A 38 15.51 9.64 -5.89
CA ARG A 38 16.30 10.84 -6.22
C ARG A 38 17.75 10.49 -6.51
N THR A 39 18.31 9.50 -5.82
CA THR A 39 19.67 9.03 -6.03
C THR A 39 19.83 8.31 -7.37
N ASN A 40 18.82 7.53 -7.78
CA ASN A 40 18.92 6.64 -8.93
C ASN A 40 18.29 7.22 -10.21
N ILE A 41 17.52 8.28 -10.13
CA ILE A 41 16.89 8.91 -11.29
C ILE A 41 17.30 10.38 -11.37
N PRO A 42 18.05 10.77 -12.41
CA PRO A 42 18.42 12.18 -12.61
C PRO A 42 17.17 13.05 -12.74
N ASN A 43 17.17 14.19 -12.06
CA ASN A 43 16.08 15.16 -12.11
C ASN A 43 14.72 14.56 -11.69
N TYR A 44 14.74 13.69 -10.67
CA TYR A 44 13.54 12.98 -10.24
C TYR A 44 12.37 13.92 -9.92
N ASP A 45 12.61 14.98 -9.14
CA ASP A 45 11.56 15.88 -8.71
C ASP A 45 10.92 16.62 -9.89
N GLU A 46 11.72 17.02 -10.89
CA GLU A 46 11.22 17.67 -12.09
C GLU A 46 10.44 16.71 -12.98
N ARG A 47 10.98 15.49 -13.16
CA ARG A 47 10.37 14.47 -14.01
C ARG A 47 9.00 14.02 -13.51
N TYR A 48 8.83 13.98 -12.20
CA TYR A 48 7.60 13.47 -11.55
C TYR A 48 6.82 14.57 -10.85
N GLU A 49 7.05 15.82 -11.22
CA GLU A 49 6.30 16.96 -10.70
C GLU A 49 4.81 16.76 -10.96
N GLY A 50 4.00 16.97 -9.94
CA GLY A 50 2.56 16.78 -10.03
C GLY A 50 2.09 15.33 -10.01
N LEU A 51 3.01 14.35 -10.01
CA LEU A 51 2.68 12.93 -9.99
C LEU A 51 2.96 12.36 -8.59
N GLY A 52 2.15 12.77 -7.63
CA GLY A 52 2.27 12.28 -6.27
C GLY A 52 1.86 10.82 -6.13
N ARG A 53 2.51 10.10 -5.21
CA ARG A 53 2.14 8.73 -4.85
C ARG A 53 1.39 8.73 -3.53
N LEU A 54 0.44 7.81 -3.41
CA LEU A 54 -0.23 7.56 -2.15
C LEU A 54 0.63 6.61 -1.32
N PHE A 55 0.89 7.03 -0.09
CA PHE A 55 1.58 6.21 0.90
C PHE A 55 0.59 5.86 2.00
N PHE A 56 0.64 4.62 2.46
CA PHE A 56 -0.30 4.10 3.45
C PHE A 56 0.42 3.65 4.70
N ARG A 57 -0.21 3.84 5.84
CA ARG A 57 0.19 3.20 7.10
C ARG A 57 -0.57 1.89 7.24
N ARG A 58 0.08 0.91 7.85
CA ARG A 58 -0.58 -0.38 8.13
C ARG A 58 -1.81 -0.19 9.01
N GLU A 59 -1.75 0.76 9.92
CA GLU A 59 -2.86 1.09 10.83
C GLU A 59 -4.14 1.47 10.08
N PHE A 60 -4.03 2.06 8.90
CA PHE A 60 -5.20 2.37 8.07
C PHE A 60 -5.99 1.09 7.76
N PHE A 61 -5.29 0.02 7.40
CA PHE A 61 -5.93 -1.26 7.09
C PHE A 61 -6.39 -1.99 8.33
N GLU A 62 -5.68 -1.84 9.45
CA GLU A 62 -6.10 -2.40 10.73
C GLU A 62 -7.42 -1.79 11.18
N GLU A 63 -7.56 -0.49 11.07
CA GLU A 63 -8.80 0.22 11.41
C GLU A 63 -9.95 -0.16 10.47
N PHE A 64 -9.67 -0.25 9.18
CA PHE A 64 -10.67 -0.67 8.20
C PHE A 64 -11.15 -2.10 8.48
N ALA A 65 -10.24 -3.02 8.70
CA ALA A 65 -10.58 -4.41 8.99
C ALA A 65 -11.42 -4.53 10.27
N ALA A 66 -11.07 -3.76 11.30
CA ALA A 66 -11.82 -3.75 12.55
C ALA A 66 -13.27 -3.25 12.34
N ARG A 67 -13.45 -2.18 11.57
CA ARG A 67 -14.77 -1.62 11.29
C ARG A 67 -15.66 -2.57 10.51
N HIS A 68 -15.07 -3.39 9.64
CA HIS A 68 -15.80 -4.31 8.78
C HIS A 68 -15.75 -5.76 9.25
N ASP A 69 -15.23 -5.98 10.46
CA ASP A 69 -15.12 -7.32 11.08
C ASP A 69 -14.40 -8.33 10.19
N LEU A 70 -13.23 -7.95 9.71
CA LEU A 70 -12.40 -8.77 8.83
C LEU A 70 -11.15 -9.24 9.55
N ARG A 71 -10.62 -10.39 9.13
CA ARG A 71 -9.28 -10.82 9.50
C ARG A 71 -8.28 -10.14 8.59
N LEU A 72 -7.17 -9.74 9.16
CA LEU A 72 -6.13 -8.98 8.45
C LEU A 72 -4.81 -9.71 8.53
N VAL A 73 -4.11 -9.80 7.39
CA VAL A 73 -2.77 -10.36 7.31
C VAL A 73 -1.90 -9.45 6.45
N PHE A 74 -0.68 -9.19 6.92
CA PHE A 74 0.36 -8.55 6.11
C PHE A 74 1.43 -9.59 5.79
N PRO A 75 1.27 -10.36 4.70
CA PRO A 75 2.25 -11.38 4.36
C PRO A 75 3.58 -10.76 3.94
N ASN A 76 4.66 -11.43 4.25
CA ASN A 76 5.98 -11.01 3.81
C ASN A 76 6.26 -11.61 2.43
N LEU A 77 5.95 -10.84 1.38
CA LEU A 77 6.18 -11.25 -0.01
C LEU A 77 7.42 -10.54 -0.52
N GLU A 78 8.56 -11.20 -0.42
CA GLU A 78 9.81 -10.68 -0.98
C GLU A 78 10.02 -11.24 -2.39
N MET A 79 10.23 -10.31 -3.33
CA MET A 79 10.58 -10.68 -4.70
C MET A 79 12.06 -10.40 -4.90
N ALA A 80 12.82 -11.45 -5.26
CA ALA A 80 14.25 -11.31 -5.53
C ALA A 80 14.49 -10.28 -6.64
N ASN A 81 15.46 -9.40 -6.42
CA ASN A 81 15.90 -8.39 -7.37
C ASN A 81 14.84 -7.31 -7.71
N TYR A 82 13.76 -7.24 -6.97
CA TYR A 82 12.80 -6.16 -7.15
C TYR A 82 13.17 -4.98 -6.27
N TRP A 83 13.53 -3.86 -6.90
CA TRP A 83 14.05 -2.66 -6.21
C TRP A 83 13.06 -2.07 -5.20
N ASN A 84 11.76 -2.25 -5.43
CA ASN A 84 10.71 -1.63 -4.61
C ASN A 84 10.38 -2.43 -3.35
N THR A 85 10.88 -3.65 -3.22
CA THR A 85 10.56 -4.54 -2.09
C THR A 85 10.71 -3.88 -0.71
N PRO A 86 11.80 -3.11 -0.42
CA PRO A 86 11.94 -2.50 0.90
C PRO A 86 10.91 -1.41 1.22
N PHE A 87 10.18 -0.91 0.23
CA PHE A 87 9.33 0.27 0.35
C PHE A 87 7.84 -0.03 0.25
N ILE A 88 7.48 -1.29 0.06
CA ILE A 88 6.08 -1.70 -0.14
C ILE A 88 5.66 -2.76 0.87
N PHE A 89 4.36 -2.92 1.00
CA PHE A 89 3.79 -4.04 1.74
C PHE A 89 2.54 -4.56 1.03
N THR A 90 2.11 -5.74 1.44
CA THR A 90 0.91 -6.39 0.92
C THR A 90 -0.09 -6.58 2.07
N CYS A 91 -1.36 -6.45 1.75
CA CYS A 91 -2.44 -6.58 2.71
C CYS A 91 -3.49 -7.54 2.19
N PHE A 92 -3.86 -8.52 3.00
CA PHE A 92 -5.02 -9.37 2.75
C PHE A 92 -6.02 -9.25 3.89
N MET A 93 -7.28 -9.04 3.53
CA MET A 93 -8.37 -8.97 4.49
C MET A 93 -9.40 -10.05 4.14
N TYR A 94 -9.74 -10.87 5.12
CA TYR A 94 -10.61 -12.03 4.92
C TYR A 94 -11.91 -11.86 5.70
N ARG A 95 -13.01 -12.34 5.12
CA ARG A 95 -14.26 -12.47 5.87
C ARG A 95 -14.10 -13.58 6.91
N LYS A 96 -14.60 -13.29 8.09
CA LYS A 96 -14.61 -14.28 9.19
C LYS A 96 -15.66 -15.35 8.97
#